data_785068714af0c80953f497bfe7629c0e
#
_entry.id   785068714af0c80953f497bfe7629c0e
#
_cell.length_a   1.000
_cell.length_b   1.000
_cell.length_c   1.000
_cell.angle_alpha   90.00
_cell.angle_beta   90.00
_cell.angle_gamma   90.00
#
_symmetry.space_group_name_H-M   'P 1'
#
loop_
_entity.id
_entity.type
_entity.pdbx_description
1 polymer ?
#
loop_
_entity_poly.entity_id
_entity_poly.type
_entity_poly.pdbx_seq_one_letter_code
_entity_poly.pdbx_strand_id
1 'polypeptide(L)'
;MPYSQVKVYSDGSHYIGIPYEPNPHAKNRRPRREEVIEVKEPVADAEASIDEEASAVVETEQAAQNLDDVQEKSAPIVVRQMTRKELFDELYQKSVGMKKKERKKFIYREMLPYFRDGSSCHAFVKANLERKHRNMVCRKTRLWRKINQQRFNYFVTFTYNPELHDEETFRKTLSTCLQHFSSRKGWLYIGAWERAPETGRLHFHGIFYIPDGAMSGEMEELRDFDTRAKRMRTVQQNTFFAKKFGRNEFRSIGHTSELPGMVKYLMKYIEKSGGKLVYSRGLYQYFVTDIMDEDIVCPFGLEDRKILLFDSFSCWIEGEYIGQVSPEVIKLLPKCS
;
A
#
# COMPACT_ATOMS: atom_id res chain seq x y z
N MET A 1 -6.50 -6.28 39.17
CA MET A 1 -6.21 -6.09 37.74
C MET A 1 -5.53 -4.76 37.56
N PRO A 2 -4.26 -4.71 37.11
CA PRO A 2 -3.57 -3.44 36.95
C PRO A 2 -4.14 -2.62 35.80
N TYR A 3 -4.67 -3.30 34.74
CA TYR A 3 -5.21 -2.64 33.57
C TYR A 3 -6.43 -3.37 33.03
N SER A 4 -7.59 -2.68 33.00
CA SER A 4 -8.81 -3.15 32.36
C SER A 4 -8.96 -2.53 30.95
N GLN A 5 -9.54 -3.29 30.01
CA GLN A 5 -9.80 -2.85 28.64
C GLN A 5 -8.54 -2.34 27.92
N VAL A 6 -7.57 -3.20 27.79
CA VAL A 6 -6.34 -2.91 27.04
C VAL A 6 -6.47 -3.41 25.61
N LYS A 7 -6.10 -2.57 24.64
CA LYS A 7 -5.93 -3.00 23.25
C LYS A 7 -4.60 -3.71 23.10
N VAL A 8 -4.65 -4.99 22.74
CA VAL A 8 -3.46 -5.82 22.59
C VAL A 8 -3.17 -6.05 21.13
N TYR A 9 -1.94 -5.77 20.75
CA TYR A 9 -1.41 -5.93 19.40
C TYR A 9 -0.28 -6.95 19.41
N SER A 10 -0.13 -7.74 18.36
CA SER A 10 1.04 -8.57 18.15
C SER A 10 1.98 -7.88 17.15
N ASP A 11 3.27 -7.78 17.48
CA ASP A 11 4.33 -7.30 16.59
C ASP A 11 5.08 -8.44 15.87
N GLY A 12 4.72 -9.69 16.18
CA GLY A 12 5.34 -10.91 15.65
C GLY A 12 6.33 -11.55 16.61
N SER A 13 6.85 -10.83 17.60
CA SER A 13 7.73 -11.33 18.65
C SER A 13 7.11 -11.24 20.04
N HIS A 14 6.32 -10.18 20.26
CA HIS A 14 5.68 -9.91 21.57
C HIS A 14 4.24 -9.42 21.36
N TYR A 15 3.47 -9.48 22.42
CA TYR A 15 2.21 -8.75 22.52
C TYR A 15 2.47 -7.40 23.18
N ILE A 16 1.82 -6.36 22.67
CA ILE A 16 1.94 -4.99 23.16
C ILE A 16 0.56 -4.52 23.58
N GLY A 17 0.35 -4.33 24.88
CA GLY A 17 -0.85 -3.77 25.45
C GLY A 17 -0.81 -2.23 25.43
N ILE A 18 -1.91 -1.61 25.05
CA ILE A 18 -2.08 -0.16 25.12
C ILE A 18 -3.41 0.09 25.85
N PRO A 19 -3.38 0.70 27.05
CA PRO A 19 -4.60 1.01 27.79
C PRO A 19 -5.59 1.76 26.90
N TYR A 20 -6.84 1.32 26.94
CA TYR A 20 -7.90 1.89 26.13
C TYR A 20 -8.73 2.86 26.96
N GLU A 21 -8.45 4.13 26.82
CA GLU A 21 -9.32 5.20 27.29
C GLU A 21 -10.12 5.72 26.10
N PRO A 22 -11.46 5.51 26.07
CA PRO A 22 -12.28 6.13 25.05
C PRO A 22 -12.13 7.65 25.17
N ASN A 23 -11.60 8.28 24.12
CA ASN A 23 -11.52 9.74 24.09
C ASN A 23 -12.85 10.32 23.57
N PRO A 24 -13.75 10.79 24.45
CA PRO A 24 -15.04 11.35 24.04
C PRO A 24 -14.88 12.66 23.23
N HIS A 25 -13.70 13.25 23.23
CA HIS A 25 -13.41 14.51 22.55
C HIS A 25 -12.62 14.35 21.23
N ALA A 26 -12.46 13.15 20.71
CA ALA A 26 -11.94 12.94 19.36
C ALA A 26 -12.91 13.47 18.28
N LYS A 27 -13.41 14.70 18.49
CA LYS A 27 -14.26 15.39 17.54
C LYS A 27 -13.43 15.81 16.33
N ASN A 28 -13.99 15.59 15.16
CA ASN A 28 -13.54 16.04 13.87
C ASN A 28 -12.93 17.44 13.94
N ARG A 29 -11.61 17.53 13.89
CA ARG A 29 -10.96 18.83 13.67
C ARG A 29 -11.37 19.27 12.27
N ARG A 30 -12.08 20.40 12.20
CA ARG A 30 -12.41 21.04 10.92
C ARG A 30 -11.11 21.19 10.12
N PRO A 31 -11.08 20.80 8.83
CA PRO A 31 -9.91 21.01 8.00
C PRO A 31 -9.57 22.50 8.01
N ARG A 32 -8.30 22.82 8.27
CA ARG A 32 -7.81 24.19 8.17
C ARG A 32 -7.92 24.58 6.70
N ARG A 33 -8.54 25.71 6.38
CA ARG A 33 -8.53 26.25 5.01
C ARG A 33 -7.07 26.42 4.59
N GLU A 34 -6.66 25.70 3.56
CA GLU A 34 -5.32 25.83 2.98
C GLU A 34 -5.38 26.92 1.90
N GLU A 35 -4.33 27.74 1.82
CA GLU A 35 -4.21 28.80 0.84
C GLU A 35 -4.01 28.20 -0.56
N VAL A 36 -4.79 28.65 -1.52
CA VAL A 36 -4.69 28.23 -2.94
C VAL A 36 -3.60 29.05 -3.62
N ILE A 37 -2.75 28.40 -4.38
CA ILE A 37 -1.67 29.00 -5.17
C ILE A 37 -1.89 28.73 -6.65
N GLU A 38 -1.36 29.59 -7.50
CA GLU A 38 -1.35 29.40 -8.95
C GLU A 38 -0.02 28.76 -9.39
N VAL A 39 -0.10 27.59 -10.00
CA VAL A 39 1.07 26.87 -10.51
C VAL A 39 1.05 26.97 -12.03
N LYS A 40 2.14 27.49 -12.60
CA LYS A 40 2.36 27.63 -14.05
C LYS A 40 3.15 26.43 -14.53
N GLU A 41 2.56 25.65 -15.43
CA GLU A 41 3.23 24.52 -16.09
C GLU A 41 3.33 24.80 -17.59
N PRO A 42 4.52 24.61 -18.24
CA PRO A 42 4.59 24.58 -19.68
C PRO A 42 3.78 23.39 -20.20
N VAL A 43 3.00 23.59 -21.25
CA VAL A 43 2.33 22.48 -21.94
C VAL A 43 3.44 21.63 -22.57
N ALA A 44 3.58 20.38 -22.12
CA ALA A 44 4.39 19.41 -22.84
C ALA A 44 3.69 19.17 -24.18
N ASP A 45 4.39 19.41 -25.29
CA ASP A 45 3.90 19.15 -26.61
C ASP A 45 3.33 17.74 -26.68
N ALA A 46 2.05 17.64 -27.03
CA ALA A 46 1.43 16.38 -27.39
C ALA A 46 2.27 15.80 -28.53
N GLU A 47 2.78 14.60 -28.35
CA GLU A 47 3.49 13.85 -29.37
C GLU A 47 2.72 13.94 -30.70
N ALA A 48 3.34 14.64 -31.68
CA ALA A 48 2.86 14.66 -33.03
C ALA A 48 2.95 13.23 -33.57
N SER A 49 1.81 12.63 -33.87
CA SER A 49 1.72 11.41 -34.64
C SER A 49 2.38 11.68 -36.00
N ILE A 50 3.51 11.04 -36.23
CA ILE A 50 4.17 11.00 -37.53
C ILE A 50 3.40 9.97 -38.36
N ASP A 51 2.46 10.45 -39.15
CA ASP A 51 1.97 9.68 -40.27
C ASP A 51 3.02 9.76 -41.39
N GLU A 52 3.69 8.67 -41.65
CA GLU A 52 4.47 8.44 -42.85
C GLU A 52 3.53 8.23 -44.04
N GLU A 53 3.46 9.20 -44.95
CA GLU A 53 3.21 8.89 -46.37
C GLU A 53 3.77 9.95 -47.32
N ALA A 54 4.59 9.43 -48.23
CA ALA A 54 4.83 9.79 -49.61
C ALA A 54 5.60 11.08 -49.98
N SER A 55 6.86 10.82 -50.29
CA SER A 55 7.53 11.06 -51.60
C SER A 55 6.96 12.17 -52.53
N ALA A 56 7.77 13.19 -52.81
CA ALA A 56 8.20 13.55 -54.16
C ALA A 56 9.05 14.83 -54.20
N VAL A 57 10.10 14.73 -54.91
CA VAL A 57 11.10 15.68 -55.38
C VAL A 57 10.48 16.93 -56.02
N VAL A 58 11.03 18.12 -55.76
CA VAL A 58 11.47 19.09 -56.79
C VAL A 58 12.34 20.18 -56.15
N GLU A 59 13.55 20.31 -56.69
CA GLU A 59 14.50 21.41 -56.51
C GLU A 59 13.90 22.74 -57.01
N THR A 60 14.19 23.84 -56.34
CA THR A 60 14.79 25.02 -57.00
C THR A 60 15.19 26.10 -56.00
N GLU A 61 16.35 26.69 -56.27
CA GLU A 61 17.03 27.79 -55.62
C GLU A 61 16.22 29.10 -55.61
N GLN A 62 16.39 29.91 -54.59
CA GLN A 62 16.83 31.33 -54.63
C GLN A 62 16.56 32.08 -53.35
N ALA A 63 17.61 32.41 -52.70
CA ALA A 63 18.09 33.75 -52.34
C ALA A 63 17.35 34.56 -51.25
N ALA A 64 18.08 34.68 -50.18
CA ALA A 64 18.46 35.89 -49.44
C ALA A 64 17.42 36.87 -48.92
N GLN A 65 17.63 37.21 -47.64
CA GLN A 65 17.19 38.41 -46.92
C GLN A 65 15.80 38.35 -46.26
N ASN A 66 15.82 38.06 -44.97
CA ASN A 66 15.39 39.02 -43.95
C ASN A 66 15.74 38.48 -42.53
N LEU A 67 16.75 39.09 -41.95
CA LEU A 67 16.93 39.18 -40.50
C LEU A 67 15.84 40.11 -39.99
N ASP A 68 14.97 39.61 -39.17
CA ASP A 68 14.42 40.24 -37.96
C ASP A 68 13.13 39.51 -37.58
N ASP A 69 12.96 39.32 -36.27
CA ASP A 69 11.82 38.68 -35.58
C ASP A 69 11.86 37.15 -35.46
N VAL A 70 12.86 36.65 -34.74
CA VAL A 70 12.65 35.40 -33.94
C VAL A 70 11.85 35.79 -32.71
N GLN A 71 10.54 35.93 -32.85
CA GLN A 71 9.65 35.80 -31.69
C GLN A 71 9.72 34.38 -31.21
N GLU A 72 10.42 34.16 -30.08
CA GLU A 72 10.28 32.94 -29.29
C GLU A 72 8.79 32.73 -29.03
N LYS A 73 8.19 31.80 -29.74
CA LYS A 73 6.85 31.28 -29.42
C LYS A 73 6.96 30.59 -28.06
N SER A 74 6.74 31.35 -26.98
CA SER A 74 6.60 30.77 -25.65
C SER A 74 5.47 29.74 -25.70
N ALA A 75 5.79 28.50 -25.33
CA ALA A 75 4.79 27.43 -25.19
C ALA A 75 3.61 27.91 -24.31
N PRO A 76 2.37 27.56 -24.65
CA PRO A 76 1.21 27.97 -23.89
C PRO A 76 1.36 27.54 -22.43
N ILE A 77 1.20 28.47 -21.50
CA ILE A 77 1.32 28.24 -20.06
C ILE A 77 -0.06 27.89 -19.53
N VAL A 78 -0.21 26.69 -19.00
CA VAL A 78 -1.42 26.30 -18.26
C VAL A 78 -1.27 26.71 -16.81
N VAL A 79 -2.21 27.50 -16.32
CA VAL A 79 -2.29 27.92 -14.93
C VAL A 79 -3.24 26.97 -14.18
N ARG A 80 -2.72 26.25 -13.19
CA ARG A 80 -3.50 25.36 -12.33
C ARG A 80 -3.60 25.95 -10.92
N GLN A 81 -4.83 25.99 -10.39
CA GLN A 81 -5.04 26.38 -9.00
C GLN A 81 -4.98 25.15 -8.10
N MET A 82 -4.09 25.16 -7.12
CA MET A 82 -3.94 24.08 -6.15
C MET A 82 -3.39 24.60 -4.82
N THR A 83 -3.48 23.78 -3.79
CA THR A 83 -2.87 24.10 -2.50
C THR A 83 -1.38 23.75 -2.51
N ARG A 84 -0.58 24.42 -1.65
CA ARG A 84 0.84 24.05 -1.45
C ARG A 84 1.03 22.58 -1.09
N LYS A 85 0.03 21.98 -0.44
CA LYS A 85 0.09 20.59 -0.05
C LYS A 85 -0.16 19.64 -1.24
N GLU A 86 -1.08 19.97 -2.13
CA GLU A 86 -1.30 19.23 -3.37
C GLU A 86 -0.08 19.29 -4.26
N LEU A 87 0.51 20.48 -4.44
CA LEU A 87 1.77 20.63 -5.15
C LEU A 87 2.89 19.78 -4.53
N PHE A 88 3.05 19.81 -3.20
CA PHE A 88 4.01 18.97 -2.51
C PHE A 88 3.75 17.48 -2.78
N ASP A 89 2.49 17.04 -2.73
CA ASP A 89 2.12 15.65 -2.94
C ASP A 89 2.41 15.20 -4.40
N GLU A 90 2.19 16.05 -5.41
CA GLU A 90 2.58 15.82 -6.80
C GLU A 90 4.11 15.72 -6.95
N LEU A 91 4.86 16.68 -6.42
CA LEU A 91 6.34 16.67 -6.47
C LEU A 91 6.92 15.48 -5.72
N TYR A 92 6.29 15.07 -4.63
CA TYR A 92 6.68 13.87 -3.91
C TYR A 92 6.51 12.61 -4.79
N GLN A 93 5.43 12.51 -5.58
CA GLN A 93 5.22 11.43 -6.53
C GLN A 93 6.24 11.47 -7.68
N LYS A 94 6.46 12.64 -8.30
CA LYS A 94 7.47 12.82 -9.36
C LYS A 94 8.89 12.46 -8.89
N SER A 95 9.17 12.56 -7.59
CA SER A 95 10.47 12.22 -6.99
C SER A 95 10.59 10.77 -6.49
N VAL A 96 9.61 9.90 -6.79
CA VAL A 96 9.69 8.48 -6.44
C VAL A 96 10.89 7.83 -7.15
N GLY A 97 11.73 7.15 -6.38
CA GLY A 97 13.00 6.56 -6.89
C GLY A 97 14.25 7.40 -6.62
N MET A 98 14.11 8.69 -6.36
CA MET A 98 15.25 9.53 -5.99
C MET A 98 15.78 9.21 -4.58
N LYS A 99 17.09 9.39 -4.37
CA LYS A 99 17.69 9.30 -3.03
C LYS A 99 17.12 10.37 -2.11
N LYS A 100 17.04 10.11 -0.81
CA LYS A 100 16.42 10.99 0.20
C LYS A 100 16.94 12.44 0.14
N LYS A 101 18.26 12.63 -0.05
CA LYS A 101 18.88 13.96 -0.15
C LYS A 101 18.48 14.69 -1.44
N GLU A 102 18.49 13.98 -2.56
CA GLU A 102 18.13 14.50 -3.89
C GLU A 102 16.65 14.89 -3.94
N ARG A 103 15.76 13.99 -3.44
CA ARG A 103 14.33 14.27 -3.31
C ARG A 103 14.07 15.55 -2.52
N LYS A 104 14.73 15.72 -1.37
CA LYS A 104 14.57 16.93 -0.55
C LYS A 104 14.98 18.19 -1.31
N LYS A 105 16.13 18.14 -2.03
CA LYS A 105 16.60 19.26 -2.84
C LYS A 105 15.66 19.58 -3.99
N PHE A 106 15.20 18.55 -4.70
CA PHE A 106 14.25 18.68 -5.80
C PHE A 106 12.95 19.35 -5.33
N ILE A 107 12.28 18.78 -4.32
CA ILE A 107 11.00 19.33 -3.82
C ILE A 107 11.20 20.77 -3.29
N TYR A 108 12.29 21.04 -2.59
CA TYR A 108 12.57 22.40 -2.10
C TYR A 108 12.71 23.39 -3.26
N ARG A 109 13.47 23.08 -4.29
CA ARG A 109 13.68 23.93 -5.45
C ARG A 109 12.37 24.25 -6.16
N GLU A 110 11.57 23.24 -6.44
CA GLU A 110 10.29 23.40 -7.15
C GLU A 110 9.22 24.13 -6.32
N MET A 111 9.29 24.06 -5.00
CA MET A 111 8.33 24.73 -4.11
C MET A 111 8.72 26.16 -3.76
N LEU A 112 10.01 26.51 -3.86
CA LEU A 112 10.55 27.81 -3.44
C LEU A 112 9.78 29.01 -4.03
N PRO A 113 9.38 29.05 -5.32
CA PRO A 113 8.65 30.18 -5.90
C PRO A 113 7.30 30.50 -5.23
N TYR A 114 6.73 29.54 -4.50
CA TYR A 114 5.41 29.65 -3.87
C TYR A 114 5.47 30.05 -2.39
N PHE A 115 6.64 30.47 -1.92
CA PHE A 115 6.87 30.94 -0.55
C PHE A 115 7.50 32.32 -0.56
N ARG A 116 7.22 33.10 0.49
CA ARG A 116 7.82 34.43 0.65
C ARG A 116 9.34 34.40 0.90
N ASP A 117 9.79 33.32 1.56
CA ASP A 117 11.20 33.18 1.96
C ASP A 117 11.60 31.68 1.98
N GLY A 118 12.89 31.46 1.83
CA GLY A 118 13.45 30.09 1.79
C GLY A 118 13.34 29.35 3.11
N SER A 119 13.30 30.04 4.25
CA SER A 119 13.18 29.43 5.58
C SER A 119 11.80 28.79 5.75
N SER A 120 10.73 29.54 5.42
CA SER A 120 9.35 29.04 5.45
C SER A 120 9.16 27.85 4.49
N CYS A 121 9.71 27.93 3.27
CA CYS A 121 9.70 26.83 2.34
C CYS A 121 10.42 25.59 2.90
N HIS A 122 11.61 25.78 3.45
CA HIS A 122 12.39 24.68 4.05
C HIS A 122 11.64 24.01 5.21
N ALA A 123 11.05 24.81 6.10
CA ALA A 123 10.25 24.31 7.23
C ALA A 123 9.05 23.50 6.75
N PHE A 124 8.33 24.00 5.74
CA PHE A 124 7.18 23.32 5.14
C PHE A 124 7.57 21.98 4.51
N VAL A 125 8.61 21.97 3.66
CA VAL A 125 9.10 20.75 2.99
C VAL A 125 9.56 19.73 4.01
N LYS A 126 10.33 20.16 5.04
CA LYS A 126 10.78 19.28 6.13
C LYS A 126 9.60 18.63 6.85
N ALA A 127 8.64 19.44 7.32
CA ALA A 127 7.46 18.95 8.04
C ALA A 127 6.62 17.97 7.23
N ASN A 128 6.44 18.23 5.92
CA ASN A 128 5.69 17.34 5.05
C ASN A 128 6.43 16.03 4.73
N LEU A 129 7.76 16.06 4.54
CA LEU A 129 8.58 14.85 4.40
C LEU A 129 8.53 13.98 5.66
N GLU A 130 8.62 14.60 6.85
CA GLU A 130 8.47 13.90 8.13
C GLU A 130 7.07 13.30 8.29
N ARG A 131 6.02 14.04 7.87
CA ARG A 131 4.65 13.53 7.84
C ARG A 131 4.52 12.31 6.93
N LYS A 132 5.08 12.36 5.69
CA LYS A 132 5.08 11.21 4.77
C LYS A 132 5.80 10.01 5.37
N HIS A 133 6.95 10.25 6.00
CA HIS A 133 7.71 9.18 6.68
C HIS A 133 6.91 8.55 7.83
N ARG A 134 6.34 9.36 8.74
CA ARG A 134 5.48 8.86 9.83
C ARG A 134 4.30 8.05 9.28
N ASN A 135 3.62 8.56 8.25
CA ASN A 135 2.50 7.86 7.64
C ASN A 135 2.92 6.50 7.08
N MET A 136 4.11 6.40 6.48
CA MET A 136 4.66 5.13 6.01
C MET A 136 4.93 4.18 7.17
N VAL A 137 5.57 4.65 8.24
CA VAL A 137 5.81 3.83 9.45
C VAL A 137 4.49 3.34 10.03
N CYS A 138 3.51 4.23 10.20
CA CYS A 138 2.18 3.85 10.70
C CYS A 138 1.49 2.79 9.80
N ARG A 139 1.60 2.93 8.47
CA ARG A 139 1.06 1.93 7.53
C ARG A 139 1.75 0.58 7.68
N LYS A 140 3.08 0.58 7.80
CA LYS A 140 3.86 -0.65 8.06
C LYS A 140 3.44 -1.32 9.36
N THR A 141 3.36 -0.56 10.44
CA THR A 141 2.95 -1.06 11.74
C THR A 141 1.55 -1.66 11.71
N ARG A 142 0.57 -0.95 11.09
CA ARG A 142 -0.80 -1.47 10.95
C ARG A 142 -0.85 -2.75 10.12
N LEU A 143 -0.07 -2.81 9.03
CA LEU A 143 0.01 -4.00 8.20
C LEU A 143 0.52 -5.19 9.00
N TRP A 144 1.65 -5.03 9.71
CA TRP A 144 2.22 -6.08 10.55
C TRP A 144 1.26 -6.55 11.65
N ARG A 145 0.61 -5.61 12.34
CA ARG A 145 -0.39 -5.94 13.36
C ARG A 145 -1.54 -6.76 12.78
N LYS A 146 -2.03 -6.39 11.57
CA LYS A 146 -3.06 -7.19 10.90
C LYS A 146 -2.56 -8.57 10.49
N ILE A 147 -1.35 -8.68 10.00
CA ILE A 147 -0.76 -9.96 9.58
C ILE A 147 -0.54 -10.88 10.77
N ASN A 148 -0.01 -10.36 11.85
CA ASN A 148 0.28 -11.15 13.05
C ASN A 148 -0.99 -11.60 13.80
N GLN A 149 -2.13 -10.99 13.53
CA GLN A 149 -3.42 -11.35 14.10
C GLN A 149 -4.20 -12.37 13.25
N GLN A 150 -3.68 -12.79 12.09
CA GLN A 150 -4.35 -13.70 11.17
C GLN A 150 -3.46 -14.91 10.85
N ARG A 151 -4.09 -16.01 10.42
CA ARG A 151 -3.40 -17.11 9.75
C ARG A 151 -3.59 -16.92 8.26
N PHE A 152 -2.52 -16.71 7.53
CA PHE A 152 -2.54 -16.68 6.07
C PHE A 152 -1.95 -17.99 5.56
N ASN A 153 -2.61 -18.60 4.58
CA ASN A 153 -2.23 -19.90 4.04
C ASN A 153 -1.85 -19.88 2.56
N TYR A 154 -2.10 -18.75 1.86
CA TYR A 154 -1.73 -18.61 0.45
C TYR A 154 -1.13 -17.23 0.16
N PHE A 155 -0.11 -17.21 -0.69
CA PHE A 155 0.28 -16.03 -1.45
C PHE A 155 -0.24 -16.19 -2.88
N VAL A 156 -1.01 -15.21 -3.36
CA VAL A 156 -1.73 -15.33 -4.63
C VAL A 156 -1.35 -14.18 -5.56
N THR A 157 -1.17 -14.51 -6.82
CA THR A 157 -1.01 -13.55 -7.91
C THR A 157 -2.11 -13.76 -8.94
N PHE A 158 -2.83 -12.69 -9.29
CA PHE A 158 -3.80 -12.68 -10.38
C PHE A 158 -3.29 -11.80 -11.51
N THR A 159 -3.37 -12.34 -12.74
CA THR A 159 -3.05 -11.64 -13.98
C THR A 159 -4.22 -11.86 -14.93
N TYR A 160 -4.76 -10.77 -15.50
CA TYR A 160 -5.91 -10.91 -16.39
C TYR A 160 -5.52 -11.39 -17.79
N ASN A 161 -6.48 -12.06 -18.45
CA ASN A 161 -6.42 -12.34 -19.88
C ASN A 161 -7.00 -11.13 -20.64
N PRO A 162 -6.25 -10.49 -21.56
CA PRO A 162 -6.74 -9.34 -22.32
C PRO A 162 -7.90 -9.65 -23.27
N GLU A 163 -8.12 -10.92 -23.61
CA GLU A 163 -9.29 -11.36 -24.37
C GLU A 163 -10.58 -11.32 -23.54
N LEU A 164 -10.48 -11.46 -22.20
CA LEU A 164 -11.63 -11.49 -21.29
C LEU A 164 -11.89 -10.14 -20.62
N HIS A 165 -10.85 -9.39 -20.35
CA HIS A 165 -10.92 -8.14 -19.56
C HIS A 165 -9.93 -7.11 -20.06
N ASP A 166 -10.33 -5.85 -20.00
CA ASP A 166 -9.41 -4.74 -19.89
C ASP A 166 -8.99 -4.52 -18.42
N GLU A 167 -8.14 -3.55 -18.19
CA GLU A 167 -7.60 -3.26 -16.86
C GLU A 167 -8.66 -2.81 -15.85
N GLU A 168 -9.60 -2.00 -16.28
CA GLU A 168 -10.64 -1.43 -15.43
C GLU A 168 -11.66 -2.50 -15.05
N THR A 169 -12.14 -3.25 -16.01
CA THR A 169 -13.07 -4.36 -15.78
C THR A 169 -12.45 -5.45 -14.94
N PHE A 170 -11.17 -5.80 -15.17
CA PHE A 170 -10.44 -6.75 -14.33
C PHE A 170 -10.37 -6.28 -12.88
N ARG A 171 -9.95 -5.02 -12.66
CA ARG A 171 -9.85 -4.45 -11.31
C ARG A 171 -11.20 -4.47 -10.59
N LYS A 172 -12.26 -4.04 -11.25
CA LYS A 172 -13.62 -3.98 -10.70
C LYS A 172 -14.16 -5.38 -10.40
N THR A 173 -14.07 -6.29 -11.38
CA THR A 173 -14.65 -7.63 -11.28
C THR A 173 -13.90 -8.50 -10.28
N LEU A 174 -12.55 -8.44 -10.25
CA LEU A 174 -11.76 -9.17 -9.25
C LEU A 174 -12.05 -8.64 -7.84
N SER A 175 -12.10 -7.31 -7.66
CA SER A 175 -12.42 -6.72 -6.37
C SER A 175 -13.78 -7.17 -5.86
N THR A 176 -14.80 -7.16 -6.70
CA THR A 176 -16.15 -7.63 -6.38
C THR A 176 -16.15 -9.12 -6.03
N CYS A 177 -15.44 -9.95 -6.82
CA CYS A 177 -15.31 -11.37 -6.58
C CYS A 177 -14.67 -11.67 -5.22
N LEU A 178 -13.56 -11.01 -4.90
CA LEU A 178 -12.87 -11.16 -3.62
C LEU A 178 -13.72 -10.67 -2.43
N GLN A 179 -14.49 -9.59 -2.61
CA GLN A 179 -15.46 -9.14 -1.59
C GLN A 179 -16.56 -10.17 -1.33
N HIS A 180 -17.08 -10.81 -2.38
CA HIS A 180 -18.06 -11.90 -2.22
C HIS A 180 -17.47 -13.10 -1.48
N PHE A 181 -16.23 -13.49 -1.80
CA PHE A 181 -15.58 -14.58 -1.06
C PHE A 181 -15.31 -14.20 0.40
N SER A 182 -14.93 -12.95 0.66
CA SER A 182 -14.78 -12.48 2.03
C SER A 182 -16.10 -12.56 2.81
N SER A 183 -17.21 -12.06 2.24
CA SER A 183 -18.50 -12.01 2.92
C SER A 183 -19.23 -13.35 3.03
N ARG A 184 -19.07 -14.25 2.03
CA ARG A 184 -19.85 -15.48 1.95
C ARG A 184 -19.07 -16.74 2.34
N LYS A 185 -17.73 -16.71 2.20
CA LYS A 185 -16.86 -17.86 2.41
C LYS A 185 -15.79 -17.62 3.48
N GLY A 186 -15.79 -16.46 4.13
CA GLY A 186 -14.85 -16.16 5.20
C GLY A 186 -13.41 -15.94 4.73
N TRP A 187 -13.18 -15.67 3.45
CA TRP A 187 -11.84 -15.35 2.96
C TRP A 187 -11.34 -14.05 3.57
N LEU A 188 -10.10 -14.06 4.05
CA LEU A 188 -9.42 -12.85 4.46
C LEU A 188 -8.24 -12.60 3.55
N TYR A 189 -8.01 -11.35 3.16
CA TYR A 189 -6.89 -11.03 2.29
C TYR A 189 -6.35 -9.62 2.52
N ILE A 190 -5.06 -9.50 2.22
CA ILE A 190 -4.34 -8.23 2.12
C ILE A 190 -3.59 -8.26 0.81
N GLY A 191 -3.83 -7.30 -0.06
CA GLY A 191 -3.21 -7.29 -1.39
C GLY A 191 -2.87 -5.89 -1.90
N ALA A 192 -2.17 -5.88 -3.01
CA ALA A 192 -1.77 -4.67 -3.72
C ALA A 192 -1.89 -4.86 -5.24
N TRP A 193 -2.27 -3.80 -5.91
CA TRP A 193 -2.21 -3.72 -7.36
C TRP A 193 -0.82 -3.29 -7.80
N GLU A 194 -0.26 -3.99 -8.76
CA GLU A 194 1.06 -3.73 -9.32
C GLU A 194 1.01 -3.71 -10.84
N ARG A 195 1.81 -2.82 -11.44
CA ARG A 195 2.14 -2.89 -12.86
C ARG A 195 3.48 -3.57 -13.05
N ALA A 196 3.51 -4.59 -13.90
CA ALA A 196 4.75 -5.26 -14.27
C ALA A 196 5.71 -4.24 -14.90
N PRO A 197 6.98 -4.18 -14.47
CA PRO A 197 7.92 -3.17 -14.96
C PRO A 197 8.19 -3.26 -16.48
N GLU A 198 8.18 -4.47 -17.04
CA GLU A 198 8.53 -4.73 -18.44
C GLU A 198 7.32 -4.58 -19.38
N THR A 199 6.15 -5.07 -18.96
CA THR A 199 4.97 -5.14 -19.82
C THR A 199 3.90 -4.10 -19.46
N GLY A 200 4.07 -3.36 -18.37
CA GLY A 200 3.05 -2.44 -17.85
C GLY A 200 1.76 -3.12 -17.38
N ARG A 201 1.62 -4.45 -17.55
CA ARG A 201 0.41 -5.22 -17.27
C ARG A 201 0.05 -5.15 -15.79
N LEU A 202 -1.24 -4.96 -15.51
CA LEU A 202 -1.74 -4.92 -14.14
C LEU A 202 -1.82 -6.32 -13.53
N HIS A 203 -1.29 -6.47 -12.32
CA HIS A 203 -1.39 -7.66 -11.48
C HIS A 203 -2.00 -7.31 -10.13
N PHE A 204 -2.60 -8.28 -9.49
CA PHE A 204 -2.96 -8.21 -8.08
C PHE A 204 -2.16 -9.26 -7.32
N HIS A 205 -1.40 -8.83 -6.32
CA HIS A 205 -0.66 -9.70 -5.42
C HIS A 205 -1.24 -9.59 -4.03
N GLY A 206 -1.41 -10.73 -3.34
CA GLY A 206 -1.95 -10.71 -1.98
C GLY A 206 -1.60 -11.93 -1.16
N ILE A 207 -1.69 -11.77 0.15
CA ILE A 207 -1.70 -12.85 1.11
C ILE A 207 -3.13 -13.14 1.51
N PHE A 208 -3.48 -14.42 1.55
CA PHE A 208 -4.85 -14.88 1.76
C PHE A 208 -4.93 -15.88 2.89
N TYR A 209 -6.00 -15.79 3.67
CA TYR A 209 -6.52 -16.87 4.47
C TYR A 209 -7.78 -17.40 3.78
N ILE A 210 -7.75 -18.66 3.42
CA ILE A 210 -8.86 -19.36 2.80
C ILE A 210 -9.23 -20.50 3.76
N PRO A 211 -10.43 -20.47 4.37
CA PRO A 211 -10.87 -21.56 5.26
C PRO A 211 -10.89 -22.91 4.52
N ASP A 212 -10.70 -23.99 5.26
CA ASP A 212 -10.77 -25.34 4.70
C ASP A 212 -12.15 -25.57 4.07
N GLY A 213 -12.15 -26.13 2.86
CA GLY A 213 -13.36 -26.37 2.07
C GLY A 213 -13.98 -25.09 1.44
N ALA A 214 -13.45 -23.90 1.70
CA ALA A 214 -13.99 -22.65 1.14
C ALA A 214 -13.39 -22.26 -0.22
N MET A 215 -12.42 -23.05 -0.74
CA MET A 215 -11.86 -22.84 -2.07
C MET A 215 -12.95 -23.00 -3.13
N SER A 216 -12.92 -22.16 -4.17
CA SER A 216 -13.77 -22.31 -5.36
C SER A 216 -12.93 -22.81 -6.51
N GLY A 217 -13.45 -23.81 -7.25
CA GLY A 217 -12.69 -24.49 -8.29
C GLY A 217 -11.64 -25.44 -7.72
N GLU A 218 -10.89 -26.04 -8.60
CA GLU A 218 -9.86 -27.03 -8.29
C GLU A 218 -8.47 -26.41 -8.44
N MET A 219 -7.50 -26.97 -7.72
CA MET A 219 -6.11 -26.59 -7.84
C MET A 219 -5.41 -27.55 -8.79
N GLU A 220 -4.82 -27.00 -9.84
CA GLU A 220 -4.09 -27.74 -10.87
C GLU A 220 -2.62 -27.33 -10.89
N GLU A 221 -1.75 -28.32 -11.11
CA GLU A 221 -0.33 -28.07 -11.31
C GLU A 221 -0.04 -27.83 -12.79
N LEU A 222 0.54 -26.68 -13.08
CA LEU A 222 0.95 -26.32 -14.43
C LEU A 222 2.46 -26.07 -14.48
N ARG A 223 3.08 -26.47 -15.58
CA ARG A 223 4.45 -26.08 -15.89
C ARG A 223 4.43 -24.71 -16.57
N ASP A 224 5.09 -23.77 -15.98
CA ASP A 224 5.13 -22.40 -16.42
C ASP A 224 6.57 -21.88 -16.48
N PHE A 225 6.85 -21.01 -17.46
CA PHE A 225 8.17 -20.42 -17.63
C PHE A 225 8.32 -19.17 -16.77
N ASP A 226 9.23 -19.21 -15.81
CA ASP A 226 9.60 -18.06 -15.01
C ASP A 226 10.58 -17.19 -15.82
N THR A 227 10.09 -16.09 -16.35
CA THR A 227 10.89 -15.16 -17.18
C THR A 227 12.06 -14.53 -16.42
N ARG A 228 11.92 -14.34 -15.10
CA ARG A 228 12.96 -13.77 -14.24
C ARG A 228 14.07 -14.80 -13.93
N ALA A 229 13.66 -16.01 -13.56
CA ALA A 229 14.58 -17.10 -13.27
C ALA A 229 15.06 -17.84 -14.54
N LYS A 230 14.47 -17.53 -15.71
CA LYS A 230 14.76 -18.15 -17.02
C LYS A 230 14.69 -19.69 -16.98
N ARG A 231 13.73 -20.24 -16.25
CA ARG A 231 13.54 -21.69 -16.10
C ARG A 231 12.07 -22.06 -16.00
N MET A 232 11.77 -23.30 -16.37
CA MET A 232 10.46 -23.89 -16.12
C MET A 232 10.29 -24.13 -14.62
N ARG A 233 9.12 -23.81 -14.09
CA ARG A 233 8.73 -24.13 -12.71
C ARG A 233 7.29 -24.68 -12.69
N THR A 234 6.98 -25.49 -11.70
CA THR A 234 5.62 -25.90 -11.42
C THR A 234 4.93 -24.81 -10.62
N VAL A 235 3.75 -24.42 -11.04
CA VAL A 235 2.88 -23.45 -10.35
C VAL A 235 1.53 -24.07 -10.09
N GLN A 236 0.91 -23.74 -8.97
CA GLN A 236 -0.46 -24.12 -8.69
C GLN A 236 -1.41 -23.03 -9.18
N GLN A 237 -2.32 -23.41 -10.06
CA GLN A 237 -3.33 -22.53 -10.62
C GLN A 237 -4.72 -23.02 -10.19
N ASN A 238 -5.61 -22.08 -9.91
CA ASN A 238 -6.99 -22.40 -9.59
C ASN A 238 -7.86 -22.28 -10.84
N THR A 239 -8.63 -23.32 -11.15
CA THR A 239 -9.45 -23.43 -12.37
C THR A 239 -10.56 -22.38 -12.45
N PHE A 240 -11.20 -22.03 -11.33
CA PHE A 240 -12.23 -20.98 -11.29
C PHE A 240 -11.68 -19.63 -11.71
N PHE A 241 -10.54 -19.23 -11.15
CA PHE A 241 -9.92 -17.95 -11.47
C PHE A 241 -9.28 -17.96 -12.86
N ALA A 242 -8.76 -19.10 -13.31
CA ALA A 242 -8.23 -19.26 -14.65
C ALA A 242 -9.30 -18.98 -15.72
N LYS A 243 -10.47 -19.61 -15.56
CA LYS A 243 -11.60 -19.45 -16.48
C LYS A 243 -12.18 -18.03 -16.44
N LYS A 244 -12.22 -17.39 -15.27
CA LYS A 244 -12.91 -16.12 -15.08
C LYS A 244 -12.03 -14.91 -15.36
N PHE A 245 -10.74 -14.96 -15.03
CA PHE A 245 -9.85 -13.81 -15.10
C PHE A 245 -8.61 -14.07 -15.95
N GLY A 246 -8.16 -15.30 -16.04
CA GLY A 246 -6.93 -15.70 -16.70
C GLY A 246 -5.89 -16.22 -15.71
N ARG A 247 -4.62 -16.06 -16.05
CA ARG A 247 -3.51 -16.62 -15.30
C ARG A 247 -3.53 -16.23 -13.83
N ASN A 248 -3.42 -17.24 -12.98
CA ASN A 248 -3.30 -17.04 -11.54
C ASN A 248 -2.28 -18.01 -10.96
N GLU A 249 -1.75 -17.70 -9.82
CA GLU A 249 -0.82 -18.56 -9.10
C GLU A 249 -1.17 -18.52 -7.62
N PHE A 250 -1.37 -19.69 -7.03
CA PHE A 250 -1.61 -19.91 -5.61
C PHE A 250 -0.39 -20.60 -5.01
N ARG A 251 0.37 -19.89 -4.22
CA ARG A 251 1.51 -20.45 -3.50
C ARG A 251 1.12 -20.68 -2.05
N SER A 252 1.12 -21.94 -1.60
CA SER A 252 0.88 -22.27 -0.20
C SER A 252 1.94 -21.67 0.72
N ILE A 253 1.52 -21.18 1.87
CA ILE A 253 2.37 -20.69 2.95
C ILE A 253 2.44 -21.81 3.97
N GLY A 254 3.52 -22.58 3.95
CA GLY A 254 3.71 -23.73 4.83
C GLY A 254 4.12 -23.31 6.24
N HIS A 255 4.89 -22.23 6.36
CA HIS A 255 5.42 -21.75 7.62
C HIS A 255 5.34 -20.24 7.77
N THR A 256 5.08 -19.77 8.98
CA THR A 256 4.97 -18.31 9.27
C THR A 256 6.24 -17.53 8.96
N SER A 257 7.42 -18.19 8.96
CA SER A 257 8.69 -17.57 8.57
C SER A 257 8.75 -17.09 7.11
N GLU A 258 7.83 -17.53 6.24
CA GLU A 258 7.74 -17.06 4.86
C GLU A 258 7.04 -15.71 4.76
N LEU A 259 6.16 -15.37 5.70
CA LEU A 259 5.37 -14.14 5.71
C LEU A 259 6.22 -12.86 5.62
N PRO A 260 7.34 -12.71 6.35
CA PRO A 260 8.17 -11.51 6.25
C PRO A 260 8.61 -11.16 4.83
N GLY A 261 8.99 -12.17 4.05
CA GLY A 261 9.37 -11.99 2.64
C GLY A 261 8.21 -11.50 1.77
N MET A 262 7.03 -12.07 1.96
CA MET A 262 5.82 -11.71 1.23
C MET A 262 5.32 -10.32 1.62
N VAL A 263 5.38 -9.97 2.89
CA VAL A 263 5.04 -8.64 3.40
C VAL A 263 5.99 -7.58 2.86
N LYS A 264 7.29 -7.86 2.87
CA LYS A 264 8.29 -6.98 2.27
C LYS A 264 8.02 -6.76 0.77
N TYR A 265 7.57 -7.80 0.08
CA TYR A 265 7.17 -7.71 -1.32
C TYR A 265 5.97 -6.76 -1.49
N LEU A 266 4.87 -6.96 -0.76
CA LEU A 266 3.71 -6.06 -0.79
C LEU A 266 4.06 -4.61 -0.41
N MET A 267 4.93 -4.43 0.59
CA MET A 267 5.36 -3.09 1.03
C MET A 267 6.15 -2.33 -0.04
N LYS A 268 6.93 -3.05 -0.85
CA LYS A 268 7.70 -2.44 -1.95
C LYS A 268 6.80 -1.65 -2.91
N TYR A 269 5.58 -2.12 -3.15
CA TYR A 269 4.63 -1.43 -4.04
C TYR A 269 4.04 -0.18 -3.40
N ILE A 270 3.79 -0.20 -2.10
CA ILE A 270 3.35 0.99 -1.37
C ILE A 270 4.41 2.09 -1.45
N GLU A 271 5.68 1.72 -1.34
CA GLU A 271 6.79 2.66 -1.37
C GLU A 271 7.05 3.25 -2.77
N LYS A 272 6.94 2.41 -3.82
CA LYS A 272 7.24 2.81 -5.19
C LYS A 272 6.12 3.55 -5.91
N SER A 273 4.89 3.07 -5.79
CA SER A 273 3.77 3.62 -6.55
C SER A 273 2.85 4.53 -5.75
N GLY A 274 3.10 4.71 -4.44
CA GLY A 274 2.14 5.35 -3.55
C GLY A 274 0.82 4.57 -3.44
N GLY A 275 0.79 3.34 -3.98
CA GLY A 275 -0.37 2.46 -4.06
C GLY A 275 -0.99 2.21 -2.69
N LYS A 276 -2.30 1.99 -2.70
CA LYS A 276 -3.04 1.63 -1.50
C LYS A 276 -3.09 0.12 -1.40
N LEU A 277 -2.88 -0.42 -0.18
CA LEU A 277 -3.22 -1.80 0.11
C LEU A 277 -4.74 -1.97 0.10
N VAL A 278 -5.15 -3.11 -0.44
CA VAL A 278 -6.53 -3.57 -0.42
C VAL A 278 -6.67 -4.57 0.73
N TYR A 279 -7.68 -4.37 1.56
CA TYR A 279 -7.96 -5.22 2.71
C TYR A 279 -9.36 -5.82 2.59
N SER A 280 -9.50 -7.10 2.92
CA SER A 280 -10.83 -7.68 3.13
C SER A 280 -11.48 -7.10 4.38
N ARG A 281 -12.79 -7.19 4.46
CA ARG A 281 -13.50 -6.96 5.72
C ARG A 281 -13.15 -8.09 6.71
N GLY A 282 -13.26 -7.81 8.01
CA GLY A 282 -13.00 -8.81 9.05
C GLY A 282 -11.53 -9.03 9.42
N LEU A 283 -10.60 -8.27 8.85
CA LEU A 283 -9.21 -8.26 9.28
C LEU A 283 -9.04 -7.45 10.56
N TYR A 284 -8.61 -8.12 11.60
CA TYR A 284 -8.41 -7.49 12.90
C TYR A 284 -6.98 -6.94 13.05
N GLN A 285 -6.85 -5.94 13.88
CA GLN A 285 -5.58 -5.31 14.18
C GLN A 285 -5.17 -5.48 15.64
N TYR A 286 -6.13 -5.67 16.52
CA TYR A 286 -5.95 -5.88 17.95
C TYR A 286 -7.13 -6.67 18.52
N PHE A 287 -6.98 -7.14 19.73
CA PHE A 287 -8.08 -7.60 20.56
C PHE A 287 -8.13 -6.78 21.87
N VAL A 288 -9.23 -6.84 22.57
CA VAL A 288 -9.42 -6.14 23.84
C VAL A 288 -9.55 -7.16 24.95
N THR A 289 -8.75 -7.01 25.98
CA THR A 289 -8.77 -7.87 27.17
C THR A 289 -8.28 -7.09 28.37
N ASP A 290 -8.48 -7.64 29.55
CA ASP A 290 -7.81 -7.20 30.76
C ASP A 290 -6.38 -7.76 30.79
N ILE A 291 -5.47 -7.03 31.43
CA ILE A 291 -4.09 -7.44 31.61
C ILE A 291 -3.78 -7.48 33.11
N MET A 292 -3.25 -8.61 33.54
CA MET A 292 -2.83 -8.87 34.92
C MET A 292 -1.36 -8.52 35.10
N ASP A 293 -0.92 -8.39 36.35
CA ASP A 293 0.49 -8.09 36.67
C ASP A 293 1.44 -9.16 36.11
N GLU A 294 1.03 -10.43 36.16
CA GLU A 294 1.84 -11.55 35.68
C GLU A 294 2.01 -11.57 34.15
N ASP A 295 1.14 -10.91 33.42
CA ASP A 295 1.26 -10.80 31.96
C ASP A 295 2.33 -9.80 31.54
N ILE A 296 2.77 -8.93 32.45
CA ILE A 296 3.71 -7.85 32.14
C ILE A 296 5.14 -8.37 32.28
N VAL A 297 5.83 -8.50 31.14
CA VAL A 297 7.24 -8.91 31.08
C VAL A 297 8.17 -7.79 31.48
N CYS A 298 7.89 -6.59 31.00
CA CYS A 298 8.71 -5.41 31.20
C CYS A 298 7.81 -4.17 31.29
N PRO A 299 7.90 -3.40 32.36
CA PRO A 299 7.17 -2.16 32.50
C PRO A 299 7.70 -1.04 31.59
N PHE A 300 8.69 -1.34 30.76
CA PHE A 300 9.29 -0.40 29.83
C PHE A 300 8.23 0.12 28.87
N GLY A 301 8.10 1.43 28.76
CA GLY A 301 7.09 2.06 27.91
C GLY A 301 5.78 2.40 28.61
N LEU A 302 5.69 2.25 29.95
CA LEU A 302 4.60 2.81 30.73
C LEU A 302 4.51 4.34 30.57
N GLU A 303 5.66 5.01 30.44
CA GLU A 303 5.74 6.43 30.13
C GLU A 303 5.02 6.77 28.83
N ASP A 304 5.12 5.88 27.82
CA ASP A 304 4.42 5.98 26.54
C ASP A 304 3.03 5.32 26.57
N ARG A 305 2.58 4.84 27.71
CA ARG A 305 1.34 4.04 27.86
C ARG A 305 1.35 2.75 27.04
N LYS A 306 2.52 2.09 26.93
CA LYS A 306 2.68 0.78 26.29
C LYS A 306 3.17 -0.21 27.31
N ILE A 307 2.66 -1.42 27.20
CA ILE A 307 3.00 -2.54 28.08
C ILE A 307 3.49 -3.67 27.17
N LEU A 308 4.70 -4.16 27.43
CA LEU A 308 5.20 -5.37 26.77
C LEU A 308 4.69 -6.60 27.54
N LEU A 309 4.17 -7.55 26.80
CA LEU A 309 3.56 -8.76 27.33
C LEU A 309 4.33 -10.00 26.85
N PHE A 310 4.19 -11.11 27.57
CA PHE A 310 4.63 -12.41 27.08
C PHE A 310 3.81 -12.88 25.89
N ASP A 311 4.29 -13.86 25.16
CA ASP A 311 3.58 -14.49 24.03
C ASP A 311 2.34 -15.29 24.46
N SER A 312 2.12 -15.44 25.75
CA SER A 312 0.96 -16.09 26.34
C SER A 312 0.36 -15.22 27.44
N PHE A 313 -0.94 -15.38 27.69
CA PHE A 313 -1.65 -14.65 28.73
C PHE A 313 -2.17 -15.61 29.79
N SER A 314 -2.10 -15.20 31.05
CA SER A 314 -2.82 -15.82 32.14
C SER A 314 -4.29 -15.44 32.07
N CYS A 315 -5.16 -16.45 32.12
CA CYS A 315 -6.62 -16.28 32.10
C CYS A 315 -7.19 -16.38 33.50
N TRP A 316 -8.00 -15.40 33.86
CA TRP A 316 -8.63 -15.30 35.16
C TRP A 316 -10.15 -15.06 34.96
N ILE A 317 -10.98 -15.76 35.72
CA ILE A 317 -12.41 -15.52 35.77
C ILE A 317 -12.78 -15.27 37.24
N GLU A 318 -13.38 -14.13 37.55
CA GLU A 318 -13.86 -13.75 38.91
C GLU A 318 -12.78 -13.91 39.99
N GLY A 319 -11.48 -13.73 39.63
CA GLY A 319 -10.36 -13.83 40.52
C GLY A 319 -9.77 -15.25 40.68
N GLU A 320 -10.33 -16.24 39.99
CA GLU A 320 -9.75 -17.59 39.91
C GLU A 320 -8.86 -17.75 38.68
N TYR A 321 -7.66 -18.28 38.88
CA TYR A 321 -6.74 -18.62 37.82
C TYR A 321 -7.24 -19.84 37.04
N ILE A 322 -7.49 -19.68 35.74
CA ILE A 322 -8.00 -20.76 34.87
C ILE A 322 -6.89 -21.42 34.07
N GLY A 323 -5.86 -20.68 33.73
CA GLY A 323 -4.75 -21.19 32.93
C GLY A 323 -4.12 -20.13 32.04
N GLN A 324 -3.18 -20.56 31.21
CA GLN A 324 -2.55 -19.73 30.19
C GLN A 324 -3.15 -20.01 28.83
N VAL A 325 -3.29 -18.95 28.04
CA VAL A 325 -3.73 -19.05 26.64
C VAL A 325 -2.49 -18.99 25.74
N SER A 326 -2.34 -19.99 24.89
CA SER A 326 -1.23 -20.03 23.95
C SER A 326 -1.39 -18.96 22.84
N PRO A 327 -0.30 -18.56 22.14
CA PRO A 327 -0.35 -17.62 21.02
C PRO A 327 -1.33 -18.04 19.92
N GLU A 328 -1.48 -19.34 19.68
CA GLU A 328 -2.41 -19.89 18.71
C GLU A 328 -3.86 -19.62 19.10
N VAL A 329 -4.20 -19.83 20.36
CA VAL A 329 -5.55 -19.57 20.90
C VAL A 329 -5.83 -18.07 20.92
N ILE A 330 -4.85 -17.23 21.31
CA ILE A 330 -4.99 -15.77 21.30
C ILE A 330 -5.31 -15.27 19.87
N LYS A 331 -4.70 -15.86 18.84
CA LYS A 331 -5.00 -15.54 17.45
C LYS A 331 -6.43 -15.90 17.02
N LEU A 332 -7.09 -16.79 17.74
CA LEU A 332 -8.47 -17.22 17.47
C LEU A 332 -9.50 -16.44 18.28
N LEU A 333 -9.09 -15.67 19.28
CA LEU A 333 -10.02 -14.87 20.10
C LEU A 333 -10.76 -13.83 19.26
N PRO A 334 -11.98 -13.42 19.69
CA PRO A 334 -12.70 -12.30 19.07
C PRO A 334 -11.84 -11.05 19.03
N LYS A 335 -11.76 -10.42 17.87
CA LYS A 335 -10.90 -9.28 17.63
C LYS A 335 -11.70 -8.07 17.20
N CYS A 336 -11.16 -6.88 17.52
CA CYS A 336 -11.74 -5.61 17.13
C CYS A 336 -10.98 -4.99 15.94
N SER A 337 -11.73 -4.48 14.98
CA SER A 337 -11.19 -3.86 13.76
C SER A 337 -11.10 -2.33 13.86
#